data_aa6c389f2dc3f2ba976bc720b4280469
#
_entry.id   aa6c389f2dc3f2ba976bc720b4280469
#
_cell.length_a   1.000
_cell.length_b   1.000
_cell.length_c   1.000
_cell.angle_alpha   90.00
_cell.angle_beta   90.00
_cell.angle_gamma   90.00
#
_symmetry.space_group_name_H-M   'P 1'
#
loop_
_entity.id
_entity.type
_entity.pdbx_description
1 polymer ?
#
loop_
_entity_poly.entity_id
_entity_poly.type
_entity_poly.pdbx_seq_one_letter_code
_entity_poly.pdbx_strand_id
1 'polypeptide(L)'
;MALWAIGSLRAFLLWSHDPLHAYANSYDQTRYTSCFDVHPDRPASIPPQQNSPQAPYARYRFIAGGEPMCYWSSELAFTGAAAAIWALAESFGGGPVHDVRWVGALRWLALLALSIALSRAWLRRGDARAALANAALLPMLFADPGNTLYLNTFYAEWTALLAGYATFALALLWRDEARSASRFALLALAALLLATSKIQHLVLPLGLAATVFVLDRVRLGATSWRALALGAGAFAGCWLQVAQLHREGPMMDAIDQYNRADVVFTALLPFAEDPRALLEELHVDPDCAIYSGRHAWEFPDLPERVCRGLVNFDRGIELRTLAAHPRIALRLAGHAPLALDPWIAKNLGQVEGGEFATIAALPSLGRALHAWPWLQLALLAAPLLALFVLLVRPGLRRGARALDFTALVAVTMLGTLTVTILGDGLADTAKQ
;
A
#
# COMPACT_ATOMS: atom_id res chain seq x y z
N MET A 1 -24.12 -12.19 -7.53
CA MET A 1 -24.73 -11.77 -6.25
C MET A 1 -24.09 -12.48 -5.07
N ALA A 2 -24.06 -13.83 -5.04
CA ALA A 2 -23.53 -14.58 -3.89
C ALA A 2 -22.11 -14.19 -3.45
N LEU A 3 -21.17 -14.00 -4.38
CA LEU A 3 -19.78 -13.62 -4.05
C LEU A 3 -19.69 -12.27 -3.33
N TRP A 4 -20.46 -11.27 -3.76
CA TRP A 4 -20.50 -9.97 -3.07
C TRP A 4 -21.12 -10.07 -1.69
N ALA A 5 -22.18 -10.87 -1.53
CA ALA A 5 -22.80 -11.12 -0.21
C ALA A 5 -21.82 -11.81 0.73
N ILE A 6 -21.15 -12.88 0.27
CA ILE A 6 -20.15 -13.62 1.07
C ILE A 6 -18.99 -12.69 1.46
N GLY A 7 -18.44 -11.93 0.52
CA GLY A 7 -17.36 -10.98 0.82
C GLY A 7 -17.79 -9.91 1.81
N SER A 8 -18.99 -9.33 1.62
CA SER A 8 -19.51 -8.31 2.54
C SER A 8 -19.78 -8.87 3.93
N LEU A 9 -20.30 -10.09 4.04
CA LEU A 9 -20.51 -10.74 5.34
C LEU A 9 -19.17 -10.98 6.07
N ARG A 10 -18.16 -11.48 5.34
CA ARG A 10 -16.81 -11.70 5.92
C ARG A 10 -16.19 -10.40 6.43
N ALA A 11 -16.21 -9.34 5.62
CA ALA A 11 -15.68 -8.06 6.03
C ALA A 11 -16.48 -7.47 7.20
N PHE A 12 -17.81 -7.58 7.18
CA PHE A 12 -18.70 -7.11 8.24
C PHE A 12 -18.40 -7.76 9.59
N LEU A 13 -18.16 -9.06 9.63
CA LEU A 13 -17.83 -9.79 10.85
C LEU A 13 -16.57 -9.27 11.55
N LEU A 14 -15.60 -8.75 10.79
CA LEU A 14 -14.38 -8.16 11.34
C LEU A 14 -14.55 -6.67 11.67
N TRP A 15 -15.04 -5.89 10.70
CA TRP A 15 -15.08 -4.44 10.84
C TRP A 15 -16.10 -3.99 11.91
N SER A 16 -17.22 -4.72 12.09
CA SER A 16 -18.26 -4.38 13.08
C SER A 16 -18.02 -4.98 14.46
N HIS A 17 -16.96 -5.77 14.61
CA HIS A 17 -16.70 -6.50 15.87
C HIS A 17 -16.48 -5.54 17.05
N ASP A 18 -16.87 -6.00 18.24
CA ASP A 18 -16.63 -5.36 19.52
C ASP A 18 -15.97 -6.37 20.48
N PRO A 19 -14.76 -6.12 20.99
CA PRO A 19 -13.90 -4.95 20.80
C PRO A 19 -13.43 -4.74 19.36
N LEU A 20 -12.98 -3.51 19.03
CA LEU A 20 -12.61 -3.13 17.66
C LEU A 20 -11.46 -3.97 17.11
N HIS A 21 -11.67 -4.54 15.94
CA HIS A 21 -10.62 -5.19 15.16
C HIS A 21 -10.11 -4.23 14.08
N ALA A 22 -8.89 -3.77 14.22
CA ALA A 22 -8.19 -2.89 13.27
C ALA A 22 -6.70 -2.90 13.54
N TYR A 23 -5.89 -2.38 12.65
CA TYR A 23 -4.50 -2.05 12.97
C TYR A 23 -4.43 -0.83 13.89
N ALA A 24 -3.50 -0.88 14.84
CA ALA A 24 -3.27 0.18 15.82
C ALA A 24 -1.96 0.92 15.52
N ASN A 25 -2.07 2.11 14.98
CA ASN A 25 -0.94 3.01 14.80
C ASN A 25 -1.42 4.46 14.78
N SER A 26 -1.19 5.19 15.87
CA SER A 26 -1.66 6.58 15.99
C SER A 26 -0.84 7.56 15.15
N TYR A 27 0.45 7.34 14.96
CA TYR A 27 1.32 8.27 14.21
C TYR A 27 0.99 8.31 12.73
N ASP A 28 1.01 7.18 12.07
CA ASP A 28 0.73 7.11 10.63
C ASP A 28 -0.67 7.63 10.29
N GLN A 29 -1.63 7.41 11.19
CA GLN A 29 -3.00 7.89 11.01
C GLN A 29 -3.10 9.41 11.23
N THR A 30 -2.37 9.95 12.21
CA THR A 30 -2.41 11.37 12.56
C THR A 30 -2.04 12.27 11.38
N ARG A 31 -1.11 11.86 10.51
CA ARG A 31 -0.75 12.60 9.28
C ARG A 31 -1.94 12.86 8.34
N TYR A 32 -2.99 12.04 8.39
CA TYR A 32 -4.18 12.20 7.55
C TYR A 32 -5.32 12.84 8.34
N THR A 33 -5.53 12.41 9.58
CA THR A 33 -6.65 12.89 10.41
C THR A 33 -6.46 14.32 10.85
N SER A 34 -5.24 14.77 11.12
CA SER A 34 -4.92 16.17 11.48
C SER A 34 -5.25 17.17 10.36
N CYS A 35 -5.37 16.72 9.08
CA CYS A 35 -5.88 17.59 8.02
C CYS A 35 -7.31 18.10 8.26
N PHE A 36 -8.04 17.48 9.16
CA PHE A 36 -9.44 17.76 9.47
C PHE A 36 -9.67 17.93 10.97
N ASP A 37 -8.63 18.17 11.77
CA ASP A 37 -8.68 18.25 13.23
C ASP A 37 -9.33 17.02 13.90
N VAL A 38 -9.27 15.86 13.28
CA VAL A 38 -9.81 14.59 13.79
C VAL A 38 -8.72 13.84 14.55
N HIS A 39 -8.97 13.56 15.83
CA HIS A 39 -8.01 12.90 16.71
C HIS A 39 -8.66 11.76 17.48
N PRO A 40 -7.90 10.74 17.90
CA PRO A 40 -8.42 9.70 18.78
C PRO A 40 -8.96 10.28 20.09
N ASP A 41 -10.13 9.84 20.51
CA ASP A 41 -10.68 10.12 21.82
C ASP A 41 -10.02 9.22 22.87
N ARG A 42 -8.94 9.69 23.45
CA ARG A 42 -8.09 8.99 24.41
C ARG A 42 -7.90 9.77 25.69
N PRO A 43 -7.53 9.11 26.80
CA PRO A 43 -7.27 9.80 28.06
C PRO A 43 -6.24 10.92 27.89
N ALA A 44 -6.51 12.08 28.52
CA ALA A 44 -5.60 13.22 28.48
C ALA A 44 -4.20 12.94 29.06
N SER A 45 -4.07 11.87 29.85
CA SER A 45 -2.77 11.37 30.36
C SER A 45 -1.88 10.78 29.29
N ILE A 46 -2.39 10.45 28.11
CA ILE A 46 -1.62 9.92 26.99
C ILE A 46 -1.31 11.09 26.03
N PRO A 47 -0.04 11.52 25.91
CA PRO A 47 0.32 12.59 24.99
C PRO A 47 -0.11 12.28 23.56
N PRO A 48 -0.51 13.28 22.76
CA PRO A 48 -0.85 13.10 21.34
C PRO A 48 0.26 12.41 20.54
N GLN A 49 1.50 12.69 20.89
CA GLN A 49 2.70 12.16 20.23
C GLN A 49 3.08 10.74 20.69
N GLN A 50 2.43 10.23 21.72
CA GLN A 50 2.70 8.86 22.15
C GLN A 50 2.19 7.87 21.11
N ASN A 51 3.14 7.21 20.48
CA ASN A 51 3.02 6.72 19.15
C ASN A 51 3.06 5.21 19.04
N SER A 52 2.58 4.49 20.00
CA SER A 52 2.53 3.03 19.90
C SER A 52 1.37 2.53 20.73
N PRO A 53 0.12 2.75 20.28
CA PRO A 53 -0.98 2.06 20.93
C PRO A 53 -0.79 0.58 20.69
N GLN A 54 -0.95 -0.21 21.74
CA GLN A 54 -0.98 -1.67 21.61
C GLN A 54 -2.31 -2.16 21.06
N ALA A 55 -3.32 -1.27 21.01
CA ALA A 55 -4.65 -1.56 20.53
C ALA A 55 -5.17 -0.42 19.64
N PRO A 56 -6.06 -0.70 18.68
CA PRO A 56 -6.68 0.32 17.84
C PRO A 56 -7.60 1.24 18.64
N TYR A 57 -7.76 2.47 18.16
CA TYR A 57 -8.73 3.41 18.72
C TYR A 57 -10.07 3.28 17.99
N ALA A 58 -11.15 3.01 18.75
CA ALA A 58 -12.51 2.93 18.20
C ALA A 58 -13.15 4.32 18.05
N ARG A 59 -12.79 5.29 18.89
CA ARG A 59 -13.46 6.56 19.02
C ARG A 59 -12.57 7.74 18.64
N TYR A 60 -13.17 8.69 17.94
CA TYR A 60 -12.50 9.90 17.44
C TYR A 60 -13.37 11.13 17.73
N ARG A 61 -12.73 12.31 17.83
CA ARG A 61 -13.42 13.60 17.99
C ARG A 61 -12.65 14.71 17.30
N PHE A 62 -13.31 15.84 17.09
CA PHE A 62 -12.65 17.04 16.63
C PHE A 62 -11.90 17.71 17.78
N ILE A 63 -10.62 18.05 17.57
CA ILE A 63 -9.78 18.79 18.52
C ILE A 63 -9.10 19.90 17.74
N ALA A 64 -9.60 21.14 17.87
CA ALA A 64 -9.02 22.29 17.21
C ALA A 64 -7.60 22.58 17.72
N GLY A 65 -6.68 22.94 16.82
CA GLY A 65 -5.31 23.30 17.16
C GLY A 65 -4.42 22.10 17.53
N GLY A 66 -4.78 20.90 17.10
CA GLY A 66 -3.92 19.72 17.15
C GLY A 66 -2.62 19.91 16.37
N GLU A 67 -1.77 18.88 16.33
CA GLU A 67 -0.50 18.97 15.62
C GLU A 67 -0.70 19.33 14.13
N PRO A 68 0.05 20.30 13.59
CA PRO A 68 -0.12 20.78 12.23
C PRO A 68 0.55 19.83 11.21
N MET A 69 0.22 18.55 11.26
CA MET A 69 0.68 17.57 10.28
C MET A 69 -0.45 17.26 9.31
N CYS A 70 -0.26 17.56 8.02
CA CYS A 70 -1.24 17.20 7.00
C CYS A 70 -0.54 16.64 5.76
N TYR A 71 -0.53 15.32 5.64
CA TYR A 71 0.03 14.65 4.48
C TYR A 71 -1.00 14.58 3.35
N TRP A 72 -0.67 15.16 2.20
CA TRP A 72 -1.53 15.12 1.00
C TRP A 72 -1.52 13.73 0.38
N SER A 73 -2.56 13.00 0.64
CA SER A 73 -2.76 11.64 0.17
C SER A 73 -4.16 11.48 -0.41
N SER A 74 -4.34 10.53 -1.29
CA SER A 74 -5.68 10.10 -1.72
C SER A 74 -6.52 9.55 -0.57
N GLU A 75 -5.91 9.20 0.57
CA GLU A 75 -6.61 8.84 1.80
C GLU A 75 -7.49 9.97 2.34
N LEU A 76 -7.13 11.23 2.08
CA LEU A 76 -7.91 12.40 2.48
C LEU A 76 -9.33 12.41 1.90
N ALA A 77 -9.58 11.67 0.81
CA ALA A 77 -10.95 11.54 0.27
C ALA A 77 -11.86 10.80 1.26
N PHE A 78 -11.38 9.72 1.89
CA PHE A 78 -12.16 8.98 2.88
C PHE A 78 -12.17 9.66 4.24
N THR A 79 -11.03 10.16 4.68
CA THR A 79 -10.91 10.90 5.95
C THR A 79 -11.78 12.15 5.92
N GLY A 80 -11.73 12.94 4.85
CA GLY A 80 -12.55 14.14 4.69
C GLY A 80 -14.04 13.84 4.58
N ALA A 81 -14.42 12.75 3.88
CA ALA A 81 -15.82 12.33 3.83
C ALA A 81 -16.32 11.91 5.21
N ALA A 82 -15.54 11.17 5.99
CA ALA A 82 -15.89 10.82 7.36
C ALA A 82 -16.00 12.06 8.25
N ALA A 83 -15.02 12.96 8.20
CA ALA A 83 -15.05 14.22 8.95
C ALA A 83 -16.28 15.07 8.60
N ALA A 84 -16.62 15.18 7.32
CA ALA A 84 -17.82 15.91 6.89
C ALA A 84 -19.12 15.28 7.42
N ILE A 85 -19.23 13.94 7.39
CA ILE A 85 -20.40 13.22 7.94
C ILE A 85 -20.49 13.43 9.45
N TRP A 86 -19.37 13.37 10.16
CA TRP A 86 -19.34 13.57 11.60
C TRP A 86 -19.69 15.01 12.00
N ALA A 87 -19.12 16.02 11.32
CA ALA A 87 -19.46 17.41 11.53
C ALA A 87 -20.96 17.69 11.27
N LEU A 88 -21.50 17.05 10.23
CA LEU A 88 -22.94 17.14 9.93
C LEU A 88 -23.77 16.48 11.05
N ALA A 89 -23.39 15.31 11.54
CA ALA A 89 -24.05 14.64 12.65
C ALA A 89 -24.06 15.51 13.91
N GLU A 90 -22.93 16.16 14.27
CA GLU A 90 -22.86 17.09 15.39
C GLU A 90 -23.80 18.30 15.20
N SER A 91 -23.89 18.83 13.98
CA SER A 91 -24.78 19.97 13.68
C SER A 91 -26.28 19.66 13.88
N PHE A 92 -26.64 18.36 13.80
CA PHE A 92 -27.98 17.85 14.09
C PHE A 92 -28.15 17.33 15.52
N GLY A 93 -27.25 17.68 16.44
CA GLY A 93 -27.32 17.30 17.85
C GLY A 93 -26.73 15.90 18.15
N GLY A 94 -25.96 15.34 17.26
CA GLY A 94 -25.12 14.15 17.53
C GLY A 94 -24.04 14.48 18.57
N GLY A 95 -23.56 13.46 19.27
CA GLY A 95 -22.49 13.63 20.26
C GLY A 95 -21.13 13.94 19.58
N PRO A 96 -20.16 14.51 20.36
CA PRO A 96 -18.85 14.92 19.84
C PRO A 96 -17.86 13.76 19.64
N VAL A 97 -18.28 12.54 19.89
CA VAL A 97 -17.45 11.34 19.77
C VAL A 97 -18.02 10.41 18.72
N HIS A 98 -17.19 10.02 17.76
CA HIS A 98 -17.56 9.26 16.57
C HIS A 98 -16.85 7.93 16.51
N ASP A 99 -17.54 6.91 16.04
CA ASP A 99 -16.98 5.55 15.85
C ASP A 99 -16.30 5.43 14.49
N VAL A 100 -15.06 4.97 14.47
CA VAL A 100 -14.26 4.76 13.26
C VAL A 100 -14.85 3.70 12.30
N ARG A 101 -15.75 2.83 12.78
CA ARG A 101 -16.43 1.83 11.95
C ARG A 101 -17.22 2.45 10.80
N TRP A 102 -17.63 3.71 10.91
CA TRP A 102 -18.24 4.44 9.79
C TRP A 102 -17.27 4.69 8.63
N VAL A 103 -15.97 4.90 8.93
CA VAL A 103 -14.93 4.99 7.89
C VAL A 103 -14.80 3.65 7.16
N GLY A 104 -14.79 2.56 7.91
CA GLY A 104 -14.79 1.20 7.37
C GLY A 104 -15.98 0.92 6.45
N ALA A 105 -17.18 1.33 6.87
CA ALA A 105 -18.38 1.21 6.07
C ALA A 105 -18.29 1.98 4.75
N LEU A 106 -17.85 3.25 4.77
CA LEU A 106 -17.67 4.07 3.57
C LEU A 106 -16.69 3.43 2.57
N ARG A 107 -15.55 2.95 3.07
CA ARG A 107 -14.53 2.28 2.26
C ARG A 107 -15.04 1.00 1.63
N TRP A 108 -15.75 0.18 2.43
CA TRP A 108 -16.32 -1.06 1.93
C TRP A 108 -17.40 -0.81 0.86
N LEU A 109 -18.26 0.17 1.06
CA LEU A 109 -19.29 0.55 0.09
C LEU A 109 -18.66 1.06 -1.21
N ALA A 110 -17.58 1.85 -1.15
CA ALA A 110 -16.86 2.31 -2.33
C ALA A 110 -16.27 1.12 -3.13
N LEU A 111 -15.63 0.17 -2.44
CA LEU A 111 -15.10 -1.04 -3.06
C LEU A 111 -16.20 -1.89 -3.69
N LEU A 112 -17.30 -2.13 -2.96
CA LEU A 112 -18.44 -2.91 -3.42
C LEU A 112 -19.06 -2.29 -4.67
N ALA A 113 -19.29 -0.98 -4.67
CA ALA A 113 -19.80 -0.24 -5.81
C ALA A 113 -18.87 -0.36 -7.04
N LEU A 114 -17.56 -0.20 -6.84
CA LEU A 114 -16.57 -0.35 -7.90
C LEU A 114 -16.55 -1.79 -8.44
N SER A 115 -16.53 -2.81 -7.58
CA SER A 115 -16.52 -4.22 -7.98
C SER A 115 -17.78 -4.59 -8.81
N ILE A 116 -18.96 -4.12 -8.37
CA ILE A 116 -20.22 -4.32 -9.10
C ILE A 116 -20.17 -3.59 -10.46
N ALA A 117 -19.73 -2.35 -10.51
CA ALA A 117 -19.64 -1.56 -11.74
C ALA A 117 -18.71 -2.22 -12.77
N LEU A 118 -17.53 -2.67 -12.34
CA LEU A 118 -16.55 -3.38 -13.18
C LEU A 118 -17.10 -4.73 -13.67
N SER A 119 -17.71 -5.53 -12.79
CA SER A 119 -18.30 -6.81 -13.19
C SER A 119 -19.43 -6.61 -14.22
N ARG A 120 -20.29 -5.60 -14.02
CA ARG A 120 -21.33 -5.23 -15.01
C ARG A 120 -20.72 -4.79 -16.34
N ALA A 121 -19.62 -4.04 -16.30
CA ALA A 121 -18.93 -3.61 -17.51
C ALA A 121 -18.33 -4.80 -18.28
N TRP A 122 -17.76 -5.79 -17.61
CA TRP A 122 -17.29 -7.04 -18.21
C TRP A 122 -18.45 -7.86 -18.81
N LEU A 123 -19.56 -8.00 -18.08
CA LEU A 123 -20.74 -8.71 -18.60
C LEU A 123 -21.32 -8.05 -19.86
N ARG A 124 -21.39 -6.72 -19.92
CA ARG A 124 -21.85 -5.99 -21.13
C ARG A 124 -20.98 -6.25 -22.36
N ARG A 125 -19.72 -6.70 -22.14
CA ARG A 125 -18.79 -7.11 -23.20
C ARG A 125 -18.84 -8.60 -23.53
N GLY A 126 -19.76 -9.33 -22.92
CA GLY A 126 -19.86 -10.77 -23.08
C GLY A 126 -18.77 -11.57 -22.38
N ASP A 127 -17.96 -10.94 -21.50
CA ASP A 127 -16.88 -11.61 -20.78
C ASP A 127 -17.32 -12.00 -19.35
N ALA A 128 -18.13 -13.06 -19.28
CA ALA A 128 -18.63 -13.59 -18.02
C ALA A 128 -17.51 -14.14 -17.11
N ARG A 129 -16.41 -14.63 -17.69
CA ARG A 129 -15.27 -15.16 -16.91
C ARG A 129 -14.54 -14.04 -16.19
N ALA A 130 -14.27 -12.94 -16.89
CA ALA A 130 -13.65 -11.76 -16.26
C ALA A 130 -14.57 -11.15 -15.19
N ALA A 131 -15.88 -11.09 -15.44
CA ALA A 131 -16.85 -10.62 -14.47
C ALA A 131 -16.90 -11.49 -13.21
N LEU A 132 -16.87 -12.82 -13.37
CA LEU A 132 -16.84 -13.76 -12.26
C LEU A 132 -15.54 -13.68 -11.48
N ALA A 133 -14.38 -13.66 -12.16
CA ALA A 133 -13.07 -13.47 -11.54
C ALA A 133 -13.01 -12.17 -10.74
N ASN A 134 -13.48 -11.06 -11.32
CA ASN A 134 -13.56 -9.76 -10.65
C ASN A 134 -14.44 -9.82 -9.39
N ALA A 135 -15.60 -10.45 -9.44
CA ALA A 135 -16.48 -10.60 -8.29
C ALA A 135 -15.86 -11.50 -7.20
N ALA A 136 -15.06 -12.51 -7.59
CA ALA A 136 -14.39 -13.42 -6.66
C ALA A 136 -13.26 -12.75 -5.87
N LEU A 137 -12.68 -11.66 -6.36
CA LEU A 137 -11.67 -10.89 -5.62
C LEU A 137 -12.24 -10.36 -4.29
N LEU A 138 -13.54 -10.06 -4.22
CA LEU A 138 -14.14 -9.51 -3.01
C LEU A 138 -14.04 -10.47 -1.81
N PRO A 139 -14.54 -11.72 -1.88
CA PRO A 139 -14.43 -12.66 -0.77
C PRO A 139 -13.02 -13.24 -0.59
N MET A 140 -12.22 -13.33 -1.64
CA MET A 140 -10.91 -14.00 -1.58
C MET A 140 -9.78 -13.08 -1.15
N LEU A 141 -9.78 -11.84 -1.64
CA LEU A 141 -8.69 -10.88 -1.42
C LEU A 141 -9.13 -9.74 -0.49
N PHE A 142 -10.15 -8.99 -0.89
CA PHE A 142 -10.52 -7.76 -0.17
C PHE A 142 -11.12 -8.01 1.21
N ALA A 143 -11.86 -9.12 1.39
CA ALA A 143 -12.40 -9.54 2.68
C ALA A 143 -11.43 -10.45 3.45
N ASP A 144 -10.18 -10.58 3.03
CA ASP A 144 -9.15 -11.24 3.83
C ASP A 144 -8.87 -10.42 5.09
N PRO A 145 -8.70 -11.06 6.27
CA PRO A 145 -8.44 -10.33 7.51
C PRO A 145 -7.30 -9.32 7.42
N GLY A 146 -6.19 -9.66 6.78
CA GLY A 146 -5.05 -8.75 6.61
C GLY A 146 -5.45 -7.43 5.94
N ASN A 147 -6.32 -7.47 4.94
CA ASN A 147 -6.84 -6.29 4.26
C ASN A 147 -7.99 -5.62 5.02
N THR A 148 -8.88 -6.42 5.64
CA THR A 148 -10.08 -5.90 6.33
C THR A 148 -9.73 -5.08 7.57
N LEU A 149 -8.61 -5.38 8.23
CA LEU A 149 -8.14 -4.62 9.39
C LEU A 149 -7.79 -3.16 9.07
N TYR A 150 -7.51 -2.83 7.81
CA TYR A 150 -7.33 -1.43 7.38
C TYR A 150 -8.63 -0.64 7.26
N LEU A 151 -9.80 -1.30 7.24
CA LEU A 151 -11.08 -0.59 7.10
C LEU A 151 -11.32 0.43 8.21
N ASN A 152 -11.08 0.03 9.46
CA ASN A 152 -11.30 0.83 10.66
C ASN A 152 -10.06 1.65 11.07
N THR A 153 -9.32 2.13 10.11
CA THR A 153 -8.10 2.92 10.33
C THR A 153 -8.08 4.14 9.40
N PHE A 154 -7.09 4.99 9.55
CA PHE A 154 -6.81 6.06 8.59
C PHE A 154 -5.50 5.79 7.83
N TYR A 155 -5.20 4.51 7.61
CA TYR A 155 -4.06 4.12 6.79
C TYR A 155 -4.34 4.26 5.30
N ALA A 156 -3.36 4.76 4.58
CA ALA A 156 -3.44 4.93 3.13
C ALA A 156 -3.39 3.61 2.33
N GLU A 157 -3.03 2.50 2.97
CA GLU A 157 -2.94 1.17 2.37
C GLU A 157 -4.26 0.71 1.76
N TRP A 158 -5.39 0.96 2.45
CA TRP A 158 -6.70 0.62 1.88
C TRP A 158 -7.00 1.42 0.63
N THR A 159 -6.70 2.72 0.64
CA THR A 159 -6.89 3.59 -0.53
C THR A 159 -5.95 3.21 -1.67
N ALA A 160 -4.72 2.80 -1.36
CA ALA A 160 -3.78 2.26 -2.33
C ALA A 160 -4.32 0.98 -2.98
N LEU A 161 -4.83 0.05 -2.17
CA LEU A 161 -5.44 -1.20 -2.65
C LEU A 161 -6.63 -0.92 -3.58
N LEU A 162 -7.53 0.00 -3.19
CA LEU A 162 -8.70 0.39 -3.98
C LEU A 162 -8.31 1.08 -5.29
N ALA A 163 -7.38 2.04 -5.22
CA ALA A 163 -6.89 2.77 -6.38
C ALA A 163 -6.08 1.87 -7.33
N GLY A 164 -5.25 0.97 -6.79
CA GLY A 164 -4.52 -0.04 -7.54
C GLY A 164 -5.47 -0.98 -8.30
N TYR A 165 -6.48 -1.50 -7.60
CA TYR A 165 -7.52 -2.32 -8.20
C TYR A 165 -8.26 -1.58 -9.32
N ALA A 166 -8.69 -0.33 -9.09
CA ALA A 166 -9.35 0.48 -10.11
C ALA A 166 -8.45 0.70 -11.33
N THR A 167 -7.19 1.11 -11.11
CA THR A 167 -6.21 1.39 -12.17
C THR A 167 -5.97 0.16 -13.04
N PHE A 168 -5.70 -0.98 -12.40
CA PHE A 168 -5.46 -2.26 -13.07
C PHE A 168 -6.68 -2.73 -13.86
N ALA A 169 -7.85 -2.76 -13.21
CA ALA A 169 -9.08 -3.25 -13.84
C ALA A 169 -9.54 -2.36 -15.00
N LEU A 170 -9.45 -1.03 -14.88
CA LEU A 170 -9.80 -0.10 -15.96
C LEU A 170 -8.81 -0.18 -17.12
N ALA A 171 -7.50 -0.33 -16.86
CA ALA A 171 -6.51 -0.52 -17.91
C ALA A 171 -6.78 -1.78 -18.75
N LEU A 172 -7.21 -2.89 -18.12
CA LEU A 172 -7.61 -4.11 -18.80
C LEU A 172 -8.95 -3.98 -19.49
N LEU A 173 -9.93 -3.41 -18.79
CA LEU A 173 -11.31 -3.27 -19.29
C LEU A 173 -11.33 -2.49 -20.61
N TRP A 174 -10.55 -1.42 -20.71
CA TRP A 174 -10.56 -0.52 -21.87
C TRP A 174 -9.47 -0.80 -22.90
N ARG A 175 -8.90 -2.01 -22.86
CA ARG A 175 -7.85 -2.43 -23.77
C ARG A 175 -8.17 -2.24 -25.25
N ASP A 176 -9.37 -2.64 -25.66
CA ASP A 176 -9.81 -2.64 -27.05
C ASP A 176 -10.79 -1.48 -27.35
N GLU A 177 -10.88 -0.52 -26.42
CA GLU A 177 -11.84 0.58 -26.53
C GLU A 177 -11.21 1.84 -27.13
N ALA A 178 -12.01 2.53 -27.94
CA ALA A 178 -11.65 3.85 -28.44
C ALA A 178 -11.53 4.86 -27.28
N ARG A 179 -10.68 5.85 -27.47
CA ARG A 179 -10.52 6.97 -26.53
C ARG A 179 -11.84 7.72 -26.38
N SER A 180 -12.22 8.02 -25.14
CA SER A 180 -13.21 9.05 -24.81
C SER A 180 -12.67 9.91 -23.67
N ALA A 181 -13.16 11.14 -23.55
CA ALA A 181 -12.70 12.05 -22.48
C ALA A 181 -12.98 11.47 -21.09
N SER A 182 -14.15 10.85 -20.89
CA SER A 182 -14.50 10.23 -19.59
C SER A 182 -13.61 9.02 -19.25
N ARG A 183 -13.30 8.14 -20.21
CA ARG A 183 -12.41 7.00 -19.98
C ARG A 183 -10.99 7.46 -19.66
N PHE A 184 -10.51 8.46 -20.40
CA PHE A 184 -9.21 9.07 -20.14
C PHE A 184 -9.15 9.64 -18.73
N ALA A 185 -10.12 10.49 -18.37
CA ALA A 185 -10.19 11.14 -17.07
C ALA A 185 -10.29 10.13 -15.91
N LEU A 186 -11.13 9.10 -16.04
CA LEU A 186 -11.28 8.08 -15.00
C LEU A 186 -10.00 7.25 -14.80
N LEU A 187 -9.32 6.87 -15.89
CA LEU A 187 -8.08 6.11 -15.80
C LEU A 187 -6.94 6.98 -15.23
N ALA A 188 -6.85 8.26 -15.66
CA ALA A 188 -5.89 9.20 -15.11
C ALA A 188 -6.16 9.49 -13.62
N LEU A 189 -7.43 9.63 -13.22
CA LEU A 189 -7.81 9.80 -11.83
C LEU A 189 -7.45 8.58 -10.98
N ALA A 190 -7.72 7.36 -11.45
CA ALA A 190 -7.35 6.15 -10.73
C ALA A 190 -5.82 6.05 -10.55
N ALA A 191 -5.04 6.36 -11.59
CA ALA A 191 -3.59 6.41 -11.53
C ALA A 191 -3.07 7.52 -10.58
N LEU A 192 -3.71 8.69 -10.58
CA LEU A 192 -3.41 9.79 -9.66
C LEU A 192 -3.66 9.36 -8.20
N LEU A 193 -4.83 8.77 -7.91
CA LEU A 193 -5.16 8.28 -6.57
C LEU A 193 -4.17 7.22 -6.08
N LEU A 194 -3.73 6.32 -6.97
CA LEU A 194 -2.69 5.35 -6.65
C LEU A 194 -1.34 6.02 -6.37
N ALA A 195 -0.92 6.96 -7.24
CA ALA A 195 0.35 7.69 -7.10
C ALA A 195 0.42 8.55 -5.83
N THR A 196 -0.73 9.06 -5.38
CA THR A 196 -0.82 9.93 -4.19
C THR A 196 -1.20 9.21 -2.92
N SER A 197 -1.47 7.91 -2.95
CA SER A 197 -1.79 7.16 -1.72
C SER A 197 -0.61 7.18 -0.73
N LYS A 198 0.59 6.89 -1.22
CA LYS A 198 1.89 7.09 -0.53
C LYS A 198 2.94 7.47 -1.58
N ILE A 199 4.02 8.14 -1.17
CA ILE A 199 5.10 8.52 -2.08
C ILE A 199 5.74 7.32 -2.80
N GLN A 200 5.87 6.21 -2.09
CA GLN A 200 6.43 4.96 -2.63
C GLN A 200 5.57 4.38 -3.76
N HIS A 201 4.26 4.54 -3.71
CA HIS A 201 3.34 3.98 -4.70
C HIS A 201 3.37 4.68 -6.06
N LEU A 202 4.10 5.80 -6.20
CA LEU A 202 4.29 6.49 -7.47
C LEU A 202 4.87 5.59 -8.57
N VAL A 203 5.72 4.64 -8.18
CA VAL A 203 6.34 3.67 -9.11
C VAL A 203 5.31 2.78 -9.80
N LEU A 204 4.21 2.44 -9.13
CA LEU A 204 3.21 1.52 -9.65
C LEU A 204 2.48 2.05 -10.89
N PRO A 205 1.84 3.23 -10.89
CA PRO A 205 1.19 3.75 -12.09
C PRO A 205 2.18 4.10 -13.20
N LEU A 206 3.43 4.45 -12.89
CA LEU A 206 4.49 4.63 -13.89
C LEU A 206 4.85 3.30 -14.57
N GLY A 207 5.04 2.24 -13.80
CA GLY A 207 5.28 0.90 -14.32
C GLY A 207 4.12 0.39 -15.18
N LEU A 208 2.88 0.61 -14.73
CA LEU A 208 1.68 0.28 -15.51
C LEU A 208 1.61 1.09 -16.82
N ALA A 209 1.91 2.39 -16.78
CA ALA A 209 1.94 3.24 -17.98
C ALA A 209 2.97 2.77 -19.00
N ALA A 210 4.20 2.47 -18.55
CA ALA A 210 5.27 1.95 -19.40
C ALA A 210 4.89 0.59 -20.00
N THR A 211 4.31 -0.31 -19.21
CA THR A 211 3.88 -1.64 -19.68
C THR A 211 2.78 -1.51 -20.73
N VAL A 212 1.74 -0.72 -20.46
CA VAL A 212 0.66 -0.47 -21.43
C VAL A 212 1.19 0.18 -22.70
N PHE A 213 2.14 1.12 -22.56
CA PHE A 213 2.78 1.75 -23.72
C PHE A 213 3.47 0.73 -24.61
N VAL A 214 4.30 -0.15 -24.04
CA VAL A 214 5.01 -1.19 -24.79
C VAL A 214 4.04 -2.17 -25.46
N LEU A 215 3.06 -2.69 -24.70
CA LEU A 215 2.07 -3.63 -25.20
C LEU A 215 1.25 -3.05 -26.37
N ASP A 216 0.77 -1.81 -26.21
CA ASP A 216 -0.03 -1.15 -27.25
C ASP A 216 0.84 -0.71 -28.43
N ARG A 217 2.09 -0.30 -28.21
CA ARG A 217 3.02 0.02 -29.31
C ARG A 217 3.30 -1.19 -30.18
N VAL A 218 3.52 -2.34 -29.57
CA VAL A 218 3.75 -3.61 -30.30
C VAL A 218 2.50 -4.07 -31.04
N ARG A 219 1.31 -3.84 -30.46
CA ARG A 219 0.05 -4.30 -31.04
C ARG A 219 -0.51 -3.36 -32.09
N LEU A 220 -0.51 -2.04 -31.84
CA LEU A 220 -1.20 -1.03 -32.62
C LEU A 220 -0.25 -0.22 -33.52
N GLY A 221 1.04 -0.30 -33.30
CA GLY A 221 2.02 0.55 -33.98
C GLY A 221 1.98 2.04 -33.58
N ALA A 222 1.10 2.41 -32.64
CA ALA A 222 0.85 3.78 -32.24
C ALA A 222 0.87 3.96 -30.72
N THR A 223 0.94 5.22 -30.26
CA THR A 223 0.88 5.55 -28.84
C THR A 223 -0.53 5.32 -28.30
N SER A 224 -0.61 4.56 -27.22
CA SER A 224 -1.86 4.24 -26.55
C SER A 224 -2.38 5.41 -25.71
N TRP A 225 -3.67 5.74 -25.86
CA TRP A 225 -4.33 6.71 -25.01
C TRP A 225 -4.37 6.25 -23.53
N ARG A 226 -4.37 4.94 -23.27
CA ARG A 226 -4.33 4.36 -21.91
C ARG A 226 -3.02 4.66 -21.24
N ALA A 227 -1.89 4.46 -21.94
CA ALA A 227 -0.56 4.79 -21.43
C ALA A 227 -0.45 6.28 -21.14
N LEU A 228 -1.00 7.15 -22.00
CA LEU A 228 -1.03 8.59 -21.77
C LEU A 228 -1.89 8.96 -20.54
N ALA A 229 -3.04 8.31 -20.34
CA ALA A 229 -3.89 8.56 -19.19
C ALA A 229 -3.20 8.14 -17.88
N LEU A 230 -2.62 6.93 -17.85
CA LEU A 230 -1.85 6.44 -16.71
C LEU A 230 -0.64 7.36 -16.40
N GLY A 231 0.10 7.75 -17.45
CA GLY A 231 1.22 8.66 -17.33
C GLY A 231 0.82 10.06 -16.83
N ALA A 232 -0.30 10.60 -17.31
CA ALA A 232 -0.82 11.88 -16.86
C ALA A 232 -1.20 11.86 -15.37
N GLY A 233 -1.87 10.79 -14.91
CA GLY A 233 -2.20 10.60 -13.50
C GLY A 233 -0.95 10.45 -12.63
N ALA A 234 0.02 9.64 -13.08
CA ALA A 234 1.28 9.46 -12.39
C ALA A 234 2.10 10.76 -12.30
N PHE A 235 2.17 11.52 -13.40
CA PHE A 235 2.87 12.82 -13.44
C PHE A 235 2.22 13.84 -12.50
N ALA A 236 0.89 13.95 -12.51
CA ALA A 236 0.17 14.81 -11.58
C ALA A 236 0.41 14.39 -10.13
N GLY A 237 0.45 13.08 -9.85
CA GLY A 237 0.81 12.54 -8.54
C GLY A 237 2.24 12.88 -8.13
N CYS A 238 3.21 12.77 -9.05
CA CYS A 238 4.59 13.16 -8.81
C CYS A 238 4.69 14.65 -8.44
N TRP A 239 4.02 15.50 -9.20
CA TRP A 239 3.99 16.93 -8.93
C TRP A 239 3.43 17.25 -7.54
N LEU A 240 2.32 16.60 -7.14
CA LEU A 240 1.74 16.76 -5.79
C LEU A 240 2.69 16.28 -4.69
N GLN A 241 3.39 15.16 -4.88
CA GLN A 241 4.36 14.66 -3.91
C GLN A 241 5.57 15.58 -3.78
N VAL A 242 6.08 16.14 -4.88
CA VAL A 242 7.14 17.15 -4.84
C VAL A 242 6.68 18.42 -4.11
N ALA A 243 5.45 18.89 -4.37
CA ALA A 243 4.88 20.01 -3.65
C ALA A 243 4.75 19.73 -2.15
N GLN A 244 4.40 18.49 -1.78
CA GLN A 244 4.34 18.03 -0.39
C GLN A 244 5.70 18.10 0.31
N LEU A 245 6.78 17.66 -0.35
CA LEU A 245 8.16 17.76 0.19
C LEU A 245 8.53 19.19 0.56
N HIS A 246 8.09 20.16 -0.23
CA HIS A 246 8.39 21.59 0.02
C HIS A 246 7.52 22.18 1.14
N ARG A 247 6.30 21.70 1.28
CA ARG A 247 5.33 22.22 2.25
C ARG A 247 5.57 21.68 3.67
N GLU A 248 5.80 20.38 3.80
CA GLU A 248 5.85 19.66 5.06
C GLU A 248 7.27 19.10 5.32
N GLY A 249 8.30 19.91 5.01
CA GLY A 249 9.71 19.52 5.12
C GLY A 249 10.04 18.80 6.43
N PRO A 250 9.76 19.35 7.64
CA PRO A 250 10.11 18.70 8.90
C PRO A 250 9.44 17.34 9.10
N MET A 251 8.18 17.16 8.65
CA MET A 251 7.49 15.87 8.71
C MET A 251 8.12 14.87 7.74
N MET A 252 8.42 15.31 6.52
CA MET A 252 9.03 14.48 5.49
C MET A 252 10.46 14.07 5.88
N ASP A 253 11.21 15.00 6.50
CA ASP A 253 12.54 14.72 7.01
C ASP A 253 12.51 13.66 8.12
N ALA A 254 11.56 13.76 9.05
CA ALA A 254 11.38 12.75 10.10
C ALA A 254 11.05 11.36 9.52
N ILE A 255 10.14 11.29 8.53
CA ILE A 255 9.82 10.03 7.84
C ILE A 255 11.07 9.47 7.14
N ASP A 256 11.82 10.33 6.45
CA ASP A 256 12.99 9.91 5.70
C ASP A 256 14.12 9.39 6.59
N GLN A 257 14.31 9.97 7.79
CA GLN A 257 15.27 9.47 8.78
C GLN A 257 14.99 8.01 9.17
N TYR A 258 13.74 7.66 9.48
CA TYR A 258 13.37 6.30 9.81
C TYR A 258 13.55 5.36 8.61
N ASN A 259 13.12 5.77 7.42
CA ASN A 259 13.25 4.98 6.21
C ASN A 259 14.72 4.73 5.84
N ARG A 260 15.62 5.70 6.01
CA ARG A 260 17.07 5.51 5.79
C ARG A 260 17.62 4.46 6.74
N ALA A 261 17.27 4.54 8.01
CA ALA A 261 17.71 3.57 9.00
C ALA A 261 17.18 2.17 8.65
N ASP A 262 15.91 2.04 8.30
CA ASP A 262 15.33 0.77 7.93
C ASP A 262 16.03 0.18 6.70
N VAL A 263 16.34 0.95 5.67
CA VAL A 263 17.09 0.46 4.50
C VAL A 263 18.48 -0.02 4.89
N VAL A 264 19.23 0.76 5.67
CA VAL A 264 20.58 0.36 6.07
C VAL A 264 20.53 -0.90 6.96
N PHE A 265 19.71 -0.88 8.01
CA PHE A 265 19.75 -1.90 9.06
C PHE A 265 18.91 -3.15 8.76
N THR A 266 17.88 -3.06 7.94
CA THR A 266 17.04 -4.23 7.61
C THR A 266 17.29 -4.79 6.21
N ALA A 267 17.79 -3.96 5.24
CA ALA A 267 17.99 -4.41 3.87
C ALA A 267 19.46 -4.55 3.45
N LEU A 268 20.38 -3.71 3.93
CA LEU A 268 21.78 -3.80 3.50
C LEU A 268 22.64 -4.64 4.45
N LEU A 269 22.67 -4.29 5.73
CA LEU A 269 23.56 -4.93 6.70
C LEU A 269 23.31 -6.42 6.92
N PRO A 270 22.06 -6.94 6.99
CA PRO A 270 21.83 -8.36 7.19
C PRO A 270 22.37 -9.25 6.06
N PHE A 271 22.60 -8.68 4.88
CA PHE A 271 23.09 -9.40 3.71
C PHE A 271 24.56 -9.12 3.40
N ALA A 272 25.20 -8.21 4.15
CA ALA A 272 26.63 -7.94 4.06
C ALA A 272 27.45 -9.11 4.62
N GLU A 273 28.64 -9.34 4.07
CA GLU A 273 29.59 -10.32 4.62
C GLU A 273 30.23 -9.79 5.92
N ASP A 274 30.53 -8.49 5.94
CA ASP A 274 31.01 -7.76 7.11
C ASP A 274 30.18 -6.46 7.27
N PRO A 275 29.21 -6.45 8.21
CA PRO A 275 28.41 -5.27 8.49
C PRO A 275 29.21 -4.04 8.94
N ARG A 276 30.30 -4.23 9.69
CA ARG A 276 31.13 -3.11 10.15
C ARG A 276 31.89 -2.45 9.00
N ALA A 277 32.51 -3.25 8.13
CA ALA A 277 33.21 -2.74 6.96
C ALA A 277 32.25 -2.01 6.00
N LEU A 278 31.01 -2.51 5.85
CA LEU A 278 30.00 -1.82 5.04
C LEU A 278 29.61 -0.47 5.66
N LEU A 279 29.43 -0.38 6.98
CA LEU A 279 29.13 0.89 7.64
C LEU A 279 30.28 1.90 7.49
N GLU A 280 31.55 1.46 7.61
CA GLU A 280 32.72 2.30 7.35
C GLU A 280 32.71 2.85 5.93
N GLU A 281 32.40 2.01 4.92
CA GLU A 281 32.25 2.43 3.52
C GLU A 281 31.14 3.46 3.33
N LEU A 282 30.02 3.29 4.04
CA LEU A 282 28.89 4.21 4.03
C LEU A 282 29.14 5.49 4.88
N HIS A 283 30.28 5.61 5.52
CA HIS A 283 30.60 6.68 6.47
C HIS A 283 29.62 6.79 7.64
N VAL A 284 29.08 5.65 8.07
CA VAL A 284 28.23 5.48 9.25
C VAL A 284 29.05 4.83 10.35
N ASP A 285 28.80 5.18 11.60
CA ASP A 285 29.49 4.63 12.77
C ASP A 285 29.48 3.08 12.74
N PRO A 286 30.64 2.41 12.65
CA PRO A 286 30.71 0.95 12.53
C PRO A 286 30.22 0.21 13.80
N ASP A 287 30.17 0.88 14.95
CA ASP A 287 29.63 0.28 16.20
C ASP A 287 28.08 0.08 16.07
N CYS A 288 27.44 0.75 15.14
CA CYS A 288 26.02 0.54 14.82
C CYS A 288 25.73 -0.81 14.14
N ALA A 289 26.73 -1.62 13.81
CA ALA A 289 26.52 -2.98 13.30
C ALA A 289 25.67 -3.86 14.24
N ILE A 290 25.61 -3.53 15.53
CA ILE A 290 24.76 -4.19 16.53
C ILE A 290 23.27 -4.06 16.24
N TYR A 291 22.86 -3.08 15.43
CA TYR A 291 21.48 -2.87 15.02
C TYR A 291 21.14 -3.59 13.71
N SER A 292 22.03 -4.39 13.14
CA SER A 292 21.73 -5.18 11.95
C SER A 292 20.50 -6.06 12.15
N GLY A 293 19.52 -5.97 11.24
CA GLY A 293 18.24 -6.66 11.32
C GLY A 293 17.19 -6.01 12.23
N ARG A 294 17.49 -4.86 12.86
CA ARG A 294 16.54 -4.13 13.70
C ARG A 294 15.85 -3.01 12.93
N HIS A 295 14.60 -2.78 13.28
CA HIS A 295 13.82 -1.66 12.75
C HIS A 295 14.22 -0.33 13.39
N ALA A 296 14.03 0.76 12.68
CA ALA A 296 14.41 2.10 13.14
C ALA A 296 13.74 2.50 14.47
N TRP A 297 12.53 2.04 14.75
CA TRP A 297 11.81 2.31 16.00
C TRP A 297 12.28 1.46 17.20
N GLU A 298 13.19 0.52 17.00
CA GLU A 298 13.83 -0.26 18.07
C GLU A 298 15.12 0.41 18.59
N PHE A 299 15.51 1.54 18.02
CA PHE A 299 16.66 2.31 18.48
C PHE A 299 16.30 3.06 19.77
N PRO A 300 17.28 3.26 20.68
CA PRO A 300 17.04 3.92 21.95
C PRO A 300 16.73 5.42 21.84
N ASP A 301 17.08 6.06 20.71
CA ASP A 301 16.80 7.46 20.34
C ASP A 301 16.65 7.53 18.82
N LEU A 302 16.54 8.71 18.25
CA LEU A 302 16.51 8.94 16.80
C LEU A 302 17.70 8.26 16.13
N PRO A 303 17.50 7.45 15.09
CA PRO A 303 18.58 6.67 14.47
C PRO A 303 19.83 7.47 14.11
N GLU A 304 19.67 8.71 13.62
CA GLU A 304 20.78 9.58 13.25
C GLU A 304 21.59 10.10 14.44
N ARG A 305 20.98 10.16 15.62
CA ARG A 305 21.69 10.50 16.87
C ARG A 305 22.47 9.32 17.41
N VAL A 306 21.91 8.13 17.27
CA VAL A 306 22.54 6.88 17.72
C VAL A 306 23.68 6.49 16.78
N CYS A 307 23.41 6.57 15.45
CA CYS A 307 24.34 6.16 14.41
C CYS A 307 24.82 7.37 13.59
N ARG A 308 25.94 7.94 14.02
CA ARG A 308 26.54 9.09 13.34
C ARG A 308 26.84 8.76 11.88
N GLY A 309 26.58 9.72 10.99
CA GLY A 309 26.79 9.57 9.54
C GLY A 309 25.57 9.09 8.80
N LEU A 310 24.56 8.49 9.44
CA LEU A 310 23.34 8.01 8.80
C LEU A 310 22.58 9.13 8.07
N VAL A 311 22.67 10.37 8.56
CA VAL A 311 22.10 11.56 7.92
C VAL A 311 22.58 11.78 6.49
N ASN A 312 23.78 11.31 6.17
CA ASN A 312 24.36 11.44 4.83
C ASN A 312 23.96 10.33 3.87
N PHE A 313 23.31 9.28 4.38
CA PHE A 313 22.81 8.18 3.54
C PHE A 313 21.61 8.64 2.73
N ASP A 314 21.66 8.46 1.41
CA ASP A 314 20.58 8.77 0.49
C ASP A 314 20.32 7.63 -0.50
N ARG A 315 19.25 7.76 -1.30
CA ARG A 315 18.89 6.75 -2.31
C ARG A 315 19.96 6.55 -3.39
N GLY A 316 20.75 7.59 -3.66
CA GLY A 316 21.87 7.49 -4.59
C GLY A 316 22.99 6.62 -4.02
N ILE A 317 23.27 6.74 -2.72
CA ILE A 317 24.25 5.89 -2.01
C ILE A 317 23.73 4.46 -1.98
N GLU A 318 22.46 4.25 -1.63
CA GLU A 318 21.82 2.93 -1.65
C GLU A 318 22.01 2.21 -2.99
N LEU A 319 21.65 2.87 -4.09
CA LEU A 319 21.78 2.28 -5.44
C LEU A 319 23.25 2.01 -5.81
N ARG A 320 24.16 2.90 -5.45
CA ARG A 320 25.61 2.68 -5.68
C ARG A 320 26.13 1.51 -4.86
N THR A 321 25.70 1.38 -3.61
CA THR A 321 26.06 0.27 -2.73
C THR A 321 25.57 -1.06 -3.30
N LEU A 322 24.31 -1.14 -3.71
CA LEU A 322 23.76 -2.34 -4.34
C LEU A 322 24.48 -2.71 -5.64
N ALA A 323 24.90 -1.70 -6.43
CA ALA A 323 25.68 -1.92 -7.64
C ALA A 323 27.12 -2.37 -7.35
N ALA A 324 27.76 -1.80 -6.33
CA ALA A 324 29.12 -2.15 -5.91
C ALA A 324 29.19 -3.54 -5.23
N HIS A 325 28.10 -3.93 -4.53
CA HIS A 325 28.00 -5.19 -3.79
C HIS A 325 26.92 -6.12 -4.39
N PRO A 326 27.11 -6.70 -5.59
CA PRO A 326 26.08 -7.52 -6.24
C PRO A 326 25.64 -8.74 -5.41
N ARG A 327 26.49 -9.23 -4.50
CA ARG A 327 26.11 -10.32 -3.57
C ARG A 327 25.04 -9.87 -2.58
N ILE A 328 25.13 -8.63 -2.06
CA ILE A 328 24.09 -8.04 -1.20
C ILE A 328 22.80 -7.94 -1.98
N ALA A 329 22.86 -7.35 -3.19
CA ALA A 329 21.69 -7.20 -4.06
C ALA A 329 21.01 -8.53 -4.38
N LEU A 330 21.79 -9.59 -4.70
CA LEU A 330 21.25 -10.92 -5.01
C LEU A 330 20.62 -11.60 -3.77
N ARG A 331 21.27 -11.53 -2.60
CA ARG A 331 20.72 -12.07 -1.34
C ARG A 331 19.45 -11.35 -0.95
N LEU A 332 19.45 -10.03 -1.02
CA LEU A 332 18.29 -9.18 -0.75
C LEU A 332 17.13 -9.50 -1.70
N ALA A 333 17.39 -9.55 -3.02
CA ALA A 333 16.38 -9.90 -4.03
C ALA A 333 15.81 -11.31 -3.84
N GLY A 334 16.63 -12.27 -3.38
CA GLY A 334 16.19 -13.62 -3.04
C GLY A 334 15.34 -13.69 -1.76
N HIS A 335 15.58 -12.80 -0.81
CA HIS A 335 14.87 -12.75 0.47
C HIS A 335 13.59 -11.91 0.41
N ALA A 336 13.59 -10.82 -0.32
CA ALA A 336 12.46 -9.87 -0.37
C ALA A 336 11.10 -10.50 -0.71
N PRO A 337 10.99 -11.48 -1.65
CA PRO A 337 9.72 -12.16 -1.91
C PRO A 337 9.16 -12.91 -0.70
N LEU A 338 10.03 -13.41 0.18
CA LEU A 338 9.63 -14.10 1.41
C LEU A 338 9.33 -13.14 2.55
N ALA A 339 9.95 -11.96 2.52
CA ALA A 339 9.70 -10.90 3.48
C ALA A 339 8.36 -10.19 3.27
N LEU A 340 7.80 -10.23 2.06
CA LEU A 340 6.42 -9.79 1.78
C LEU A 340 5.45 -10.75 2.47
N ASP A 341 5.27 -10.59 3.76
CA ASP A 341 4.36 -11.44 4.53
C ASP A 341 2.90 -10.96 4.33
N PRO A 342 2.06 -11.75 3.64
CA PRO A 342 0.67 -11.38 3.35
C PRO A 342 -0.26 -11.56 4.55
N TRP A 343 0.28 -11.86 5.73
CA TRP A 343 -0.45 -12.03 6.96
C TRP A 343 -0.44 -10.74 7.80
N ILE A 344 -1.00 -10.80 8.95
CA ILE A 344 -1.26 -9.66 9.80
C ILE A 344 0.03 -9.15 10.47
N ALA A 345 0.33 -7.87 10.30
CA ALA A 345 1.48 -7.22 10.92
C ALA A 345 1.33 -7.15 12.45
N LYS A 346 2.04 -8.02 13.17
CA LYS A 346 1.94 -8.12 14.64
C LYS A 346 2.41 -6.86 15.37
N ASN A 347 3.38 -6.15 14.80
CA ASN A 347 3.93 -4.91 15.35
C ASN A 347 2.92 -3.76 15.44
N LEU A 348 1.79 -3.85 14.72
CA LEU A 348 0.77 -2.78 14.70
C LEU A 348 -0.31 -2.95 15.78
N GLY A 349 -0.43 -4.13 16.43
CA GLY A 349 -1.59 -4.44 17.26
C GLY A 349 -2.89 -4.51 16.44
N GLN A 350 -3.85 -5.35 16.83
CA GLN A 350 -5.02 -5.60 15.99
C GLN A 350 -6.34 -5.66 16.76
N VAL A 351 -6.31 -5.74 18.05
CA VAL A 351 -7.51 -5.89 18.88
C VAL A 351 -7.36 -5.07 20.14
N GLU A 352 -8.41 -4.43 20.57
CA GLU A 352 -8.47 -3.79 21.87
C GLU A 352 -8.20 -4.84 22.96
N GLY A 353 -7.20 -4.56 23.83
CA GLY A 353 -6.72 -5.54 24.81
C GLY A 353 -5.63 -6.52 24.30
N GLY A 354 -5.24 -6.45 23.02
CA GLY A 354 -4.12 -7.24 22.46
C GLY A 354 -4.42 -8.70 22.11
N GLU A 355 -5.68 -9.14 22.16
CA GLU A 355 -6.06 -10.52 21.79
C GLU A 355 -6.22 -10.69 20.28
N PHE A 356 -5.54 -11.70 19.75
CA PHE A 356 -5.42 -12.00 18.33
C PHE A 356 -6.24 -13.22 17.89
N ALA A 357 -6.76 -13.99 18.84
CA ALA A 357 -7.32 -15.34 18.60
C ALA A 357 -8.53 -15.35 17.64
N THR A 358 -9.42 -14.36 17.75
CA THR A 358 -10.63 -14.24 16.91
C THR A 358 -10.32 -14.03 15.44
N ILE A 359 -9.30 -13.21 15.13
CA ILE A 359 -8.87 -12.95 13.75
C ILE A 359 -8.22 -14.19 13.16
N ALA A 360 -7.41 -14.89 13.94
CA ALA A 360 -6.72 -16.11 13.52
C ALA A 360 -7.68 -17.29 13.22
N ALA A 361 -8.89 -17.27 13.76
CA ALA A 361 -9.89 -18.32 13.50
C ALA A 361 -10.56 -18.20 12.12
N LEU A 362 -10.49 -17.03 11.47
CA LEU A 362 -11.13 -16.82 10.16
C LEU A 362 -10.32 -17.47 9.02
N PRO A 363 -11.00 -18.09 8.04
CA PRO A 363 -10.33 -18.55 6.83
C PRO A 363 -9.64 -17.38 6.12
N SER A 364 -8.36 -17.51 5.77
CA SER A 364 -7.58 -16.45 5.16
C SER A 364 -6.61 -17.00 4.14
N LEU A 365 -6.57 -16.36 2.96
CA LEU A 365 -5.56 -16.61 1.96
C LEU A 365 -4.19 -16.11 2.44
N GLY A 366 -4.14 -14.93 3.06
CA GLY A 366 -2.91 -14.38 3.63
C GLY A 366 -2.28 -15.32 4.64
N ARG A 367 -3.10 -15.90 5.57
CA ARG A 367 -2.61 -16.90 6.53
C ARG A 367 -2.10 -18.17 5.85
N ALA A 368 -2.77 -18.64 4.80
CA ALA A 368 -2.31 -19.80 4.06
C ALA A 368 -0.97 -19.55 3.37
N LEU A 369 -0.77 -18.38 2.79
CA LEU A 369 0.49 -17.98 2.16
C LEU A 369 1.62 -17.84 3.20
N HIS A 370 1.33 -17.24 4.34
CA HIS A 370 2.25 -17.16 5.48
C HIS A 370 2.67 -18.55 5.98
N ALA A 371 1.70 -19.47 6.12
CA ALA A 371 1.96 -20.85 6.59
C ALA A 371 2.73 -21.68 5.54
N TRP A 372 2.60 -21.35 4.26
CA TRP A 372 3.24 -22.06 3.14
C TRP A 372 4.03 -21.11 2.23
N PRO A 373 5.24 -20.69 2.63
CA PRO A 373 6.05 -19.73 1.86
C PRO A 373 6.35 -20.17 0.41
N TRP A 374 6.42 -21.48 0.16
CA TRP A 374 6.58 -22.02 -1.19
C TRP A 374 5.38 -21.69 -2.09
N LEU A 375 4.16 -21.66 -1.54
CA LEU A 375 2.95 -21.26 -2.28
C LEU A 375 3.01 -19.78 -2.65
N GLN A 376 3.47 -18.93 -1.73
CA GLN A 376 3.72 -17.52 -2.00
C GLN A 376 4.73 -17.33 -3.14
N LEU A 377 5.89 -18.02 -3.07
CA LEU A 377 6.88 -17.98 -4.14
C LEU A 377 6.33 -18.47 -5.48
N ALA A 378 5.51 -19.53 -5.46
CA ALA A 378 4.87 -20.05 -6.67
C ALA A 378 3.89 -19.03 -7.28
N LEU A 379 3.10 -18.34 -6.45
CA LEU A 379 2.18 -17.29 -6.91
C LEU A 379 2.93 -16.07 -7.45
N LEU A 380 4.07 -15.71 -6.85
CA LEU A 380 4.93 -14.64 -7.35
C LEU A 380 5.66 -15.03 -8.66
N ALA A 381 6.08 -16.26 -8.78
CA ALA A 381 6.75 -16.75 -9.99
C ALA A 381 5.79 -16.99 -11.18
N ALA A 382 4.56 -17.40 -10.90
CA ALA A 382 3.59 -17.78 -11.94
C ALA A 382 3.34 -16.71 -13.01
N PRO A 383 3.09 -15.42 -12.69
CA PRO A 383 2.90 -14.40 -13.73
C PRO A 383 4.18 -14.08 -14.50
N LEU A 384 5.35 -14.18 -13.88
CA LEU A 384 6.64 -13.99 -14.56
C LEU A 384 6.91 -15.13 -15.55
N LEU A 385 6.69 -16.37 -15.14
CA LEU A 385 6.80 -17.55 -16.01
C LEU A 385 5.75 -17.50 -17.13
N ALA A 386 4.51 -17.16 -16.82
CA ALA A 386 3.47 -17.03 -17.83
C ALA A 386 3.81 -15.93 -18.83
N LEU A 387 4.31 -14.78 -18.39
CA LEU A 387 4.77 -13.70 -19.25
C LEU A 387 5.92 -14.18 -20.15
N PHE A 388 6.92 -14.84 -19.60
CA PHE A 388 8.04 -15.42 -20.37
C PHE A 388 7.54 -16.40 -21.45
N VAL A 389 6.66 -17.34 -21.08
CA VAL A 389 6.10 -18.32 -22.03
C VAL A 389 5.32 -17.61 -23.14
N LEU A 390 4.50 -16.61 -22.83
CA LEU A 390 3.75 -15.82 -23.80
C LEU A 390 4.68 -15.00 -24.73
N LEU A 391 5.82 -14.54 -24.23
CA LEU A 391 6.82 -13.83 -25.03
C LEU A 391 7.57 -14.76 -25.99
N VAL A 392 7.92 -15.95 -25.55
CA VAL A 392 8.71 -16.92 -26.33
C VAL A 392 7.86 -17.70 -27.34
N ARG A 393 6.55 -17.90 -27.07
CA ARG A 393 5.64 -18.67 -27.93
C ARG A 393 4.65 -17.78 -28.67
N PRO A 394 4.99 -17.27 -29.88
CA PRO A 394 4.13 -16.34 -30.62
C PRO A 394 2.71 -16.86 -30.92
N GLY A 395 2.55 -18.18 -31.05
CA GLY A 395 1.24 -18.81 -31.27
C GLY A 395 0.24 -18.60 -30.11
N LEU A 396 0.74 -18.48 -28.87
CA LEU A 396 -0.08 -18.21 -27.68
C LEU A 396 -0.44 -16.73 -27.53
N ARG A 397 0.25 -15.82 -28.23
CA ARG A 397 -0.04 -14.37 -28.21
C ARG A 397 -1.41 -14.02 -28.82
N ARG A 398 -2.04 -14.96 -29.56
CA ARG A 398 -3.39 -14.75 -30.10
C ARG A 398 -4.47 -14.53 -29.03
N GLY A 399 -4.19 -14.92 -27.78
CA GLY A 399 -4.97 -14.54 -26.59
C GLY A 399 -4.46 -13.26 -25.94
N ALA A 400 -4.39 -12.16 -26.67
CA ALA A 400 -3.72 -10.91 -26.26
C ALA A 400 -4.13 -10.35 -24.89
N ARG A 401 -5.32 -10.68 -24.34
CA ARG A 401 -5.73 -10.29 -22.98
C ARG A 401 -4.92 -11.00 -21.90
N ALA A 402 -4.53 -12.26 -22.10
CA ALA A 402 -3.69 -12.99 -21.17
C ALA A 402 -2.30 -12.36 -21.06
N LEU A 403 -1.74 -11.88 -22.18
CA LEU A 403 -0.46 -11.17 -22.18
C LEU A 403 -0.55 -9.84 -21.41
N ASP A 404 -1.59 -9.03 -21.69
CA ASP A 404 -1.78 -7.76 -21.00
C ASP A 404 -1.96 -8.01 -19.49
N PHE A 405 -2.80 -8.99 -19.10
CA PHE A 405 -3.03 -9.33 -17.70
C PHE A 405 -1.73 -9.75 -17.01
N THR A 406 -1.01 -10.73 -17.57
CA THR A 406 0.22 -11.24 -16.96
C THR A 406 1.32 -10.19 -16.88
N ALA A 407 1.46 -9.34 -17.92
CA ALA A 407 2.43 -8.25 -17.91
C ALA A 407 2.10 -7.19 -16.85
N LEU A 408 0.83 -6.80 -16.71
CA LEU A 408 0.41 -5.86 -15.69
C LEU A 408 0.58 -6.43 -14.27
N VAL A 409 0.25 -7.71 -14.05
CA VAL A 409 0.49 -8.37 -12.75
C VAL A 409 1.99 -8.43 -12.46
N ALA A 410 2.81 -8.86 -13.42
CA ALA A 410 4.26 -8.97 -13.25
C ALA A 410 4.88 -7.61 -12.89
N VAL A 411 4.51 -6.53 -13.60
CA VAL A 411 5.06 -5.19 -13.31
C VAL A 411 4.58 -4.63 -11.98
N THR A 412 3.34 -4.92 -11.58
CA THR A 412 2.84 -4.52 -10.26
C THR A 412 3.63 -5.23 -9.15
N MET A 413 3.82 -6.54 -9.26
CA MET A 413 4.64 -7.31 -8.32
C MET A 413 6.08 -6.82 -8.25
N LEU A 414 6.74 -6.64 -9.39
CA LEU A 414 8.11 -6.12 -9.43
C LEU A 414 8.18 -4.70 -8.87
N GLY A 415 7.18 -3.86 -9.17
CA GLY A 415 7.07 -2.52 -8.62
C GLY A 415 6.93 -2.54 -7.10
N THR A 416 6.07 -3.41 -6.57
CA THR A 416 5.90 -3.56 -5.11
C THR A 416 7.19 -4.03 -4.44
N LEU A 417 7.85 -5.07 -4.98
CA LEU A 417 9.16 -5.52 -4.47
C LEU A 417 10.21 -4.41 -4.50
N THR A 418 10.29 -3.65 -5.59
CA THR A 418 11.23 -2.53 -5.72
C THR A 418 10.93 -1.43 -4.68
N VAL A 419 9.67 -1.09 -4.50
CA VAL A 419 9.22 -0.10 -3.51
C VAL A 419 9.59 -0.54 -2.10
N THR A 420 9.35 -1.81 -1.78
CA THR A 420 9.67 -2.37 -0.46
C THR A 420 11.17 -2.26 -0.18
N ILE A 421 12.00 -2.74 -1.10
CA ILE A 421 13.47 -2.76 -0.92
C ILE A 421 14.02 -1.33 -0.83
N LEU A 422 13.68 -0.48 -1.79
CA LEU A 422 14.24 0.87 -1.91
C LEU A 422 13.49 1.91 -1.06
N GLY A 423 12.31 1.63 -0.53
CA GLY A 423 11.49 2.54 0.25
C GLY A 423 11.83 2.50 1.74
N ASP A 424 11.57 1.39 2.36
CA ASP A 424 11.61 1.18 3.81
C ASP A 424 12.53 0.01 4.19
N GLY A 425 13.37 -0.47 3.27
CA GLY A 425 14.10 -1.71 3.48
C GLY A 425 13.12 -2.90 3.60
N LEU A 426 13.37 -3.78 4.55
CA LEU A 426 12.46 -4.90 4.84
C LEU A 426 11.63 -4.69 6.12
N ALA A 427 11.53 -3.44 6.59
CA ALA A 427 10.93 -3.13 7.88
C ALA A 427 9.41 -3.31 7.91
N ASP A 428 8.70 -2.79 6.91
CA ASP A 428 7.23 -2.73 6.87
C ASP A 428 6.62 -3.61 5.76
N THR A 429 7.25 -4.74 5.49
CA THR A 429 6.89 -5.63 4.38
C THR A 429 5.45 -6.18 4.45
N ALA A 430 4.90 -6.34 5.64
CA ALA A 430 3.52 -6.77 5.82
C ALA A 430 2.48 -5.70 5.40
N LYS A 431 2.89 -4.45 5.20
CA LYS A 431 2.03 -3.36 4.71
C LYS A 431 2.02 -3.24 3.18
N GLN A 432 2.89 -3.93 2.48
CA GLN A 432 3.05 -3.87 1.02
C GLN A 432 2.31 -5.04 0.37
#